data_6c12efacd2b3df1ba1140364b7b81916
#
_entry.id   6c12efacd2b3df1ba1140364b7b81916
#
_cell.length_a   1.000
_cell.length_b   1.000
_cell.length_c   1.000
_cell.angle_alpha   90.00
_cell.angle_beta   90.00
_cell.angle_gamma   90.00
#
_symmetry.space_group_name_H-M   'P 1'
#
loop_
_entity.id
_entity.type
_entity.pdbx_description
1 polymer ?
#
loop_
_entity_poly.entity_id
_entity_poly.type
_entity_poly.pdbx_seq_one_letter_code
_entity_poly.pdbx_strand_id
1 'polypeptide(L)'
;MELNERLKRTIRDVNDFPKEGIVFKDISPIMQDATLCQEIITELTQKYRTLSLNGIAGIESRGFLFGFPLAVALGIPFILIRKQGKLPYKKISQAYDLEYGSAVIEMHEDAIRPGDRILIHDDLLATGGSAAAAAELIQKCGGVVAGFDFL
;
A
#
# COMPACT_ATOMS: atom_id res chain seq x y z
N MET A 1 -22.87 -3.01 -13.42
CA MET A 1 -21.87 -1.91 -13.31
C MET A 1 -20.55 -2.55 -12.90
N GLU A 2 -19.53 -2.30 -13.68
CA GLU A 2 -18.21 -2.84 -13.38
C GLU A 2 -17.64 -2.28 -12.08
N LEU A 3 -16.76 -3.06 -11.44
CA LEU A 3 -16.15 -2.69 -10.16
C LEU A 3 -15.45 -1.32 -10.21
N ASN A 4 -14.69 -1.07 -11.27
CA ASN A 4 -13.98 0.21 -11.45
C ASN A 4 -14.94 1.41 -11.54
N GLU A 5 -16.09 1.25 -12.15
CA GLU A 5 -17.09 2.32 -12.20
C GLU A 5 -17.71 2.57 -10.83
N ARG A 6 -17.99 1.50 -10.08
CA ARG A 6 -18.49 1.62 -8.70
C ARG A 6 -17.49 2.32 -7.81
N LEU A 7 -16.20 1.93 -7.88
CA LEU A 7 -15.13 2.59 -7.15
C LEU A 7 -15.08 4.09 -7.43
N LYS A 8 -15.05 4.48 -8.71
CA LYS A 8 -15.01 5.89 -9.11
C LYS A 8 -16.18 6.69 -8.57
N ARG A 9 -17.38 6.11 -8.50
CA ARG A 9 -18.58 6.77 -7.98
C ARG A 9 -18.59 6.83 -6.45
N THR A 10 -17.93 5.88 -5.80
CA THR A 10 -17.91 5.78 -4.34
C THR A 10 -16.82 6.66 -3.72
N ILE A 11 -15.70 6.84 -4.42
CA ILE A 11 -14.64 7.76 -3.99
C ILE A 11 -15.19 9.18 -3.96
N ARG A 12 -14.94 9.88 -2.85
CA ARG A 12 -15.42 11.24 -2.65
C ARG A 12 -14.34 12.26 -2.94
N ASP A 13 -14.64 13.24 -3.76
CA ASP A 13 -13.76 14.39 -3.97
C ASP A 13 -14.02 15.41 -2.88
N VAL A 14 -12.98 15.76 -2.12
CA VAL A 14 -13.01 16.80 -1.11
C VAL A 14 -12.13 17.96 -1.60
N ASN A 15 -12.79 19.06 -1.97
CA ASN A 15 -12.08 20.23 -2.46
C ASN A 15 -11.39 20.97 -1.31
N ASP A 16 -10.24 21.56 -1.62
CA ASP A 16 -9.48 22.39 -0.70
C ASP A 16 -9.08 21.67 0.61
N PHE A 17 -8.66 20.42 0.48
CA PHE A 17 -8.17 19.63 1.60
C PHE A 17 -6.82 18.97 1.23
N PRO A 18 -5.81 18.97 2.13
CA PRO A 18 -5.77 19.63 3.44
C PRO A 18 -5.63 21.16 3.36
N LYS A 19 -5.50 21.72 2.17
CA LYS A 19 -5.40 23.16 1.93
C LYS A 19 -5.98 23.54 0.57
N GLU A 20 -6.20 24.83 0.38
CA GLU A 20 -6.76 25.40 -0.85
C GLU A 20 -6.02 24.94 -2.10
N GLY A 21 -6.77 24.65 -3.14
CA GLY A 21 -6.26 24.20 -4.45
C GLY A 21 -6.00 22.70 -4.56
N ILE A 22 -6.13 21.94 -3.48
CA ILE A 22 -5.94 20.49 -3.50
C ILE A 22 -7.30 19.80 -3.46
N VAL A 23 -7.52 18.86 -4.40
CA VAL A 23 -8.66 17.94 -4.38
C VAL A 23 -8.20 16.62 -3.76
N PHE A 24 -8.70 16.33 -2.57
CA PHE A 24 -8.40 15.10 -1.84
C PHE A 24 -9.36 13.99 -2.23
N LYS A 25 -8.83 12.82 -2.57
CA LYS A 25 -9.62 11.62 -2.84
C LYS A 25 -9.89 10.86 -1.55
N ASP A 26 -11.10 10.99 -1.04
CA ASP A 26 -11.53 10.30 0.19
C ASP A 26 -12.09 8.92 -0.16
N ILE A 27 -11.39 7.89 0.28
CA ILE A 27 -11.80 6.49 0.09
C ILE A 27 -12.65 5.95 1.24
N SER A 28 -12.88 6.74 2.29
CA SER A 28 -13.66 6.29 3.45
C SER A 28 -15.02 5.69 3.09
N PRO A 29 -15.76 6.22 2.10
CA PRO A 29 -17.04 5.63 1.71
C PRO A 29 -16.93 4.19 1.20
N ILE A 30 -15.77 3.79 0.65
CA ILE A 30 -15.56 2.41 0.20
C ILE A 30 -15.62 1.45 1.38
N MET A 31 -14.97 1.79 2.51
CA MET A 31 -14.95 0.93 3.71
C MET A 31 -16.32 0.82 4.39
N GLN A 32 -17.25 1.71 4.07
CA GLN A 32 -18.63 1.64 4.58
C GLN A 32 -19.53 0.71 3.76
N ASP A 33 -19.06 0.23 2.61
CA ASP A 33 -19.74 -0.76 1.76
C ASP A 33 -19.02 -2.10 1.86
N ALA A 34 -19.49 -2.96 2.76
CA ALA A 34 -18.87 -4.27 2.99
C ALA A 34 -18.87 -5.16 1.73
N THR A 35 -19.90 -5.07 0.92
CA THR A 35 -19.99 -5.83 -0.33
C THR A 35 -18.94 -5.36 -1.32
N LEU A 36 -18.79 -4.06 -1.48
CA LEU A 36 -17.76 -3.47 -2.34
C LEU A 36 -16.35 -3.86 -1.86
N CYS A 37 -16.11 -3.82 -0.54
CA CYS A 37 -14.82 -4.27 0.02
C CYS A 37 -14.52 -5.73 -0.32
N GLN A 38 -15.51 -6.63 -0.19
CA GLN A 38 -15.34 -8.03 -0.55
C GLN A 38 -15.06 -8.24 -2.04
N GLU A 39 -15.75 -7.50 -2.90
CA GLU A 39 -15.50 -7.55 -4.34
C GLU A 39 -14.07 -7.10 -4.69
N ILE A 40 -13.60 -6.01 -4.07
CA ILE A 40 -12.22 -5.53 -4.25
C ILE A 40 -11.22 -6.61 -3.87
N ILE A 41 -11.37 -7.20 -2.68
CA ILE A 41 -10.45 -8.24 -2.20
C ILE A 41 -10.52 -9.48 -3.09
N THR A 42 -11.70 -9.87 -3.55
CA THR A 42 -11.87 -11.01 -4.45
C THR A 42 -11.14 -10.77 -5.77
N GLU A 43 -11.31 -9.61 -6.37
CA GLU A 43 -10.65 -9.27 -7.64
C GLU A 43 -9.13 -9.20 -7.49
N LEU A 44 -8.63 -8.53 -6.45
CA LEU A 44 -7.20 -8.47 -6.18
C LEU A 44 -6.61 -9.86 -5.91
N THR A 45 -7.33 -10.70 -5.18
CA THR A 45 -6.89 -12.08 -4.92
C THR A 45 -6.78 -12.88 -6.20
N GLN A 46 -7.78 -12.79 -7.08
CA GLN A 46 -7.74 -13.45 -8.38
C GLN A 46 -6.59 -12.96 -9.26
N LYS A 47 -6.35 -11.65 -9.24
CA LYS A 47 -5.28 -11.02 -10.02
C LYS A 47 -3.89 -11.49 -9.57
N TYR A 48 -3.68 -11.63 -8.27
CA TYR A 48 -2.33 -11.86 -7.72
C TYR A 48 -2.01 -13.29 -7.32
N ARG A 49 -2.99 -14.19 -7.22
CA ARG A 49 -2.78 -15.57 -6.76
C ARG A 49 -1.80 -16.39 -7.61
N THR A 50 -1.56 -16.00 -8.86
CA THR A 50 -0.68 -16.71 -9.79
C THR A 50 0.75 -16.15 -9.82
N LEU A 51 1.05 -15.07 -9.09
CA LEU A 51 2.34 -14.39 -9.15
C LEU A 51 3.41 -14.98 -8.23
N SER A 52 3.10 -16.04 -7.50
CA SER A 52 4.04 -16.66 -6.55
C SER A 52 4.64 -15.65 -5.58
N LEU A 53 3.79 -14.86 -4.93
CA LEU A 53 4.20 -13.85 -3.97
C LEU A 53 4.54 -14.49 -2.62
N ASN A 54 5.55 -13.94 -1.94
CA ASN A 54 5.94 -14.32 -0.58
C ASN A 54 5.42 -13.34 0.47
N GLY A 55 4.92 -12.18 0.07
CA GLY A 55 4.35 -11.22 0.97
C GLY A 55 3.75 -10.01 0.27
N ILE A 56 2.93 -9.29 1.00
CA ILE A 56 2.38 -7.99 0.61
C ILE A 56 2.97 -6.94 1.56
N ALA A 57 3.59 -5.90 1.02
CA ALA A 57 4.02 -4.75 1.79
C ALA A 57 3.02 -3.61 1.63
N GLY A 58 2.44 -3.16 2.72
CA GLY A 58 1.51 -2.04 2.74
C GLY A 58 2.12 -0.80 3.34
N ILE A 59 1.87 0.36 2.73
CA ILE A 59 2.39 1.66 3.17
C ILE A 59 1.36 2.34 4.07
N GLU A 60 1.79 2.71 5.28
CA GLU A 60 0.95 3.39 6.29
C GLU A 60 0.32 4.66 5.69
N SER A 61 -0.93 4.92 5.96
CA SER A 61 -1.86 4.06 6.69
C SER A 61 -2.90 3.42 5.75
N ARG A 62 -3.22 4.08 4.65
CA ARG A 62 -4.27 3.64 3.73
C ARG A 62 -3.88 2.38 2.96
N GLY A 63 -2.58 2.13 2.77
CA GLY A 63 -2.07 0.88 2.20
C GLY A 63 -2.34 -0.35 3.06
N PHE A 64 -2.70 -0.17 4.34
CA PHE A 64 -3.08 -1.27 5.23
C PHE A 64 -4.50 -1.75 5.02
N LEU A 65 -5.40 -0.87 4.57
CA LEU A 65 -6.85 -1.13 4.53
C LEU A 65 -7.21 -2.31 3.62
N PHE A 66 -6.60 -2.40 2.46
CA PHE A 66 -6.78 -3.53 1.54
C PHE A 66 -5.56 -4.43 1.45
N GLY A 67 -4.38 -3.94 1.82
CA GLY A 67 -3.15 -4.72 1.81
C GLY A 67 -3.18 -5.89 2.77
N PHE A 68 -3.56 -5.66 4.03
CA PHE A 68 -3.67 -6.74 5.01
C PHE A 68 -4.76 -7.76 4.66
N PRO A 69 -6.00 -7.37 4.32
CA PRO A 69 -7.00 -8.33 3.87
C PRO A 69 -6.57 -9.13 2.64
N LEU A 70 -5.87 -8.51 1.69
CA LEU A 70 -5.34 -9.20 0.53
C LEU A 70 -4.29 -10.26 0.92
N ALA A 71 -3.38 -9.93 1.82
CA ALA A 71 -2.38 -10.89 2.31
C ALA A 71 -3.06 -12.09 3.00
N VAL A 72 -4.07 -11.85 3.83
CA VAL A 72 -4.86 -12.91 4.46
C VAL A 72 -5.54 -13.78 3.42
N ALA A 73 -6.18 -13.18 2.42
CA ALA A 73 -6.87 -13.92 1.36
C ALA A 73 -5.92 -14.75 0.49
N LEU A 74 -4.69 -14.29 0.29
CA LEU A 74 -3.64 -15.01 -0.44
C LEU A 74 -2.88 -16.03 0.45
N GLY A 75 -3.09 -15.99 1.77
CA GLY A 75 -2.39 -16.87 2.71
C GLY A 75 -0.89 -16.58 2.84
N ILE A 76 -0.49 -15.32 2.70
CA ILE A 76 0.91 -14.86 2.76
C ILE A 76 1.09 -13.76 3.81
N PRO A 77 2.33 -13.54 4.29
CA PRO A 77 2.62 -12.48 5.26
C PRO A 77 2.29 -11.08 4.76
N PHE A 78 1.96 -10.21 5.71
CA PHE A 78 1.84 -8.78 5.50
C PHE A 78 3.00 -8.05 6.15
N ILE A 79 3.66 -7.18 5.40
CA ILE A 79 4.81 -6.39 5.85
C ILE A 79 4.35 -4.94 6.06
N LEU A 80 4.56 -4.43 7.28
CA LEU A 80 4.24 -3.06 7.63
C LEU A 80 5.37 -2.14 7.19
N ILE A 81 5.05 -1.19 6.32
CA ILE A 81 5.91 -0.05 6.03
C ILE A 81 5.29 1.17 6.69
N ARG A 82 6.00 1.77 7.65
CA ARG A 82 5.47 2.81 8.50
C ARG A 82 6.31 4.07 8.46
N LYS A 83 5.71 5.18 8.85
CA LYS A 83 6.41 6.45 9.06
C LYS A 83 7.42 6.32 10.19
N GLN A 84 8.49 7.09 10.10
CA GLN A 84 9.59 7.07 11.07
C GLN A 84 9.11 7.14 12.53
N GLY A 85 9.73 6.30 13.37
CA GLY A 85 9.49 6.28 14.80
C GLY A 85 8.30 5.45 15.27
N LYS A 86 7.62 4.73 14.39
CA LYS A 86 6.42 3.94 14.75
C LYS A 86 6.66 2.45 14.91
N LEU A 87 7.76 1.93 14.41
CA LEU A 87 8.12 0.53 14.54
C LEU A 87 8.98 0.29 15.79
N PRO A 88 8.63 -0.72 16.63
CA PRO A 88 9.27 -0.90 17.94
C PRO A 88 10.53 -1.76 17.95
N TYR A 89 10.88 -2.41 16.83
CA TYR A 89 11.98 -3.35 16.74
C TYR A 89 13.05 -2.84 15.77
N LYS A 90 14.13 -3.60 15.60
CA LYS A 90 15.20 -3.28 14.65
C LYS A 90 14.64 -3.08 13.24
N LYS A 91 14.99 -1.98 12.64
CA LYS A 91 14.40 -1.50 11.39
C LYS A 91 15.44 -0.90 10.47
N ILE A 92 15.08 -0.84 9.20
CA ILE A 92 15.78 -0.08 8.17
C ILE A 92 14.90 1.08 7.74
N SER A 93 15.52 2.14 7.26
CA SER A 93 14.86 3.39 6.92
C SER A 93 15.21 3.80 5.49
N GLN A 94 14.28 4.50 4.85
CA GLN A 94 14.48 5.13 3.55
C GLN A 94 13.82 6.49 3.52
N ALA A 95 14.61 7.51 3.22
CA ALA A 95 14.11 8.87 3.00
C ALA A 95 13.58 9.01 1.57
N TYR A 96 12.61 9.88 1.39
CA TYR A 96 12.11 10.30 0.09
C TYR A 96 11.64 11.75 0.12
N ASP A 97 11.66 12.40 -1.03
CA ASP A 97 11.25 13.78 -1.15
C ASP A 97 9.74 13.92 -1.28
N LEU A 98 9.22 14.91 -0.59
CA LEU A 98 7.86 15.41 -0.76
C LEU A 98 7.89 16.63 -1.68
N GLU A 99 6.73 17.13 -2.10
CA GLU A 99 6.63 18.42 -2.80
C GLU A 99 7.26 19.54 -1.97
N TYR A 100 7.06 19.50 -0.65
CA TYR A 100 7.68 20.39 0.32
C TYR A 100 8.32 19.57 1.43
N GLY A 101 9.67 19.55 1.47
CA GLY A 101 10.41 18.80 2.49
C GLY A 101 10.68 17.36 2.11
N SER A 102 10.93 16.54 3.13
CA SER A 102 11.21 15.12 3.00
C SER A 102 10.47 14.32 4.06
N ALA A 103 10.35 13.02 3.84
CA ALA A 103 9.80 12.08 4.78
C ALA A 103 10.68 10.82 4.84
N VAL A 104 10.51 10.03 5.90
CA VAL A 104 11.22 8.76 6.10
C VAL A 104 10.21 7.69 6.40
N ILE A 105 10.31 6.57 5.69
CA ILE A 105 9.56 5.35 6.00
C ILE A 105 10.50 4.25 6.45
N GLU A 106 9.98 3.32 7.22
CA GLU A 106 10.73 2.27 7.89
C GLU A 106 10.04 0.91 7.73
N MET A 107 10.86 -0.13 7.75
CA MET A 107 10.42 -1.53 7.73
C MET A 107 11.28 -2.30 8.72
N HIS A 108 10.72 -3.29 9.43
CA HIS A 108 11.52 -4.19 10.24
C HIS A 108 12.56 -4.92 9.40
N GLU A 109 13.78 -5.03 9.89
CA GLU A 109 14.88 -5.67 9.15
C GLU A 109 14.68 -7.18 8.95
N ASP A 110 13.86 -7.82 9.78
CA ASP A 110 13.50 -9.23 9.72
C ASP A 110 12.16 -9.52 9.03
N ALA A 111 11.54 -8.50 8.44
CA ALA A 111 10.21 -8.63 7.84
C ALA A 111 10.20 -9.53 6.60
N ILE A 112 11.28 -9.56 5.87
CA ILE A 112 11.42 -10.37 4.65
C ILE A 112 12.75 -11.14 4.64
N ARG A 113 12.80 -12.19 3.83
CA ARG A 113 14.00 -12.97 3.60
C ARG A 113 14.60 -12.66 2.24
N PRO A 114 15.93 -12.81 2.05
CA PRO A 114 16.54 -12.70 0.73
C PRO A 114 15.83 -13.58 -0.30
N GLY A 115 15.47 -13.00 -1.45
CA GLY A 115 14.78 -13.68 -2.52
C GLY A 115 13.25 -13.67 -2.43
N ASP A 116 12.67 -13.23 -1.32
CA ASP A 116 11.22 -13.10 -1.19
C ASP A 116 10.66 -12.14 -2.26
N ARG A 117 9.58 -12.54 -2.88
CA ARG A 117 8.86 -11.76 -3.89
C ARG A 117 7.73 -10.99 -3.22
N ILE A 118 7.83 -9.67 -3.22
CA ILE A 118 6.95 -8.79 -2.47
C ILE A 118 6.18 -7.89 -3.44
N LEU A 119 4.85 -7.85 -3.27
CA LEU A 119 3.97 -6.88 -3.89
C LEU A 119 3.83 -5.68 -2.95
N ILE A 120 4.10 -4.49 -3.45
CA ILE A 120 3.90 -3.25 -2.70
C ILE A 120 2.49 -2.73 -2.98
N HIS A 121 1.74 -2.47 -1.93
CA HIS A 121 0.38 -1.96 -2.02
C HIS A 121 0.21 -0.62 -1.31
N ASP A 122 -0.45 0.30 -1.99
CA ASP A 122 -0.98 1.53 -1.43
C ASP A 122 -2.32 1.84 -2.10
N ASP A 123 -3.06 2.81 -1.59
CA ASP A 123 -4.34 3.20 -2.19
C ASP A 123 -4.18 4.17 -3.36
N LEU A 124 -3.18 5.04 -3.31
CA LEU A 124 -2.98 6.12 -4.26
C LEU A 124 -1.53 6.22 -4.71
N LEU A 125 -1.34 6.27 -6.03
CA LEU A 125 -0.08 6.68 -6.64
C LEU A 125 -0.16 8.19 -6.94
N ALA A 126 0.50 8.99 -6.09
CA ALA A 126 0.63 10.44 -6.31
C ALA A 126 1.92 10.76 -7.08
N THR A 127 3.01 11.10 -6.35
CA THR A 127 4.31 11.38 -6.97
C THR A 127 5.14 10.12 -7.22
N GLY A 128 4.80 9.01 -6.57
CA GLY A 128 5.56 7.78 -6.59
C GLY A 128 6.72 7.72 -5.59
N GLY A 129 6.93 8.78 -4.81
CA GLY A 129 8.06 8.85 -3.87
C GLY A 129 8.00 7.79 -2.77
N SER A 130 6.85 7.60 -2.13
CA SER A 130 6.68 6.58 -1.09
C SER A 130 6.77 5.16 -1.65
N ALA A 131 6.23 4.92 -2.84
CA ALA A 131 6.32 3.62 -3.50
C ALA A 131 7.77 3.27 -3.86
N ALA A 132 8.52 4.22 -4.41
CA ALA A 132 9.93 4.05 -4.72
C ALA A 132 10.77 3.80 -3.46
N ALA A 133 10.52 4.53 -2.38
CA ALA A 133 11.19 4.34 -1.10
C ALA A 133 10.88 2.95 -0.49
N ALA A 134 9.63 2.49 -0.59
CA ALA A 134 9.26 1.14 -0.18
C ALA A 134 10.00 0.06 -0.98
N ALA A 135 10.13 0.24 -2.29
CA ALA A 135 10.91 -0.66 -3.14
C ALA A 135 12.38 -0.72 -2.68
N GLU A 136 12.97 0.40 -2.35
CA GLU A 136 14.34 0.47 -1.82
C GLU A 136 14.51 -0.30 -0.51
N LEU A 137 13.55 -0.19 0.42
CA LEU A 137 13.56 -0.94 1.67
C LEU A 137 13.55 -2.45 1.42
N ILE A 138 12.69 -2.92 0.54
CA ILE A 138 12.60 -4.34 0.18
C ILE A 138 13.91 -4.84 -0.43
N GLN A 139 14.49 -4.07 -1.34
CA GLN A 139 15.75 -4.42 -2.00
C GLN A 139 16.92 -4.44 -1.02
N LYS A 140 16.98 -3.52 -0.05
CA LYS A 140 17.99 -3.50 1.01
C LYS A 140 17.99 -4.77 1.86
N CYS A 141 16.84 -5.42 2.02
CA CYS A 141 16.71 -6.70 2.72
C CYS A 141 16.91 -7.91 1.81
N GLY A 142 17.30 -7.70 0.56
CA GLY A 142 17.50 -8.78 -0.42
C GLY A 142 16.24 -9.29 -1.07
N GLY A 143 15.09 -8.65 -0.82
CA GLY A 143 13.82 -9.01 -1.44
C GLY A 143 13.74 -8.56 -2.91
N VAL A 144 12.78 -9.14 -3.61
CA VAL A 144 12.46 -8.82 -5.00
C VAL A 144 11.11 -8.09 -5.02
N VAL A 145 11.07 -6.92 -5.62
CA VAL A 145 9.82 -6.20 -5.85
C VAL A 145 9.10 -6.85 -7.03
N ALA A 146 8.05 -7.61 -6.75
CA ALA A 146 7.27 -8.30 -7.77
C ALA A 146 6.34 -7.38 -8.55
N GLY A 147 5.98 -6.25 -7.95
CA GLY A 147 5.13 -5.24 -8.57
C GLY A 147 4.57 -4.26 -7.56
N PHE A 148 3.75 -3.37 -8.08
CA PHE A 148 3.02 -2.35 -7.33
C PHE A 148 1.54 -2.49 -7.61
N ASP A 149 0.73 -2.32 -6.58
CA ASP A 149 -0.72 -2.31 -6.67
C ASP A 149 -1.27 -1.04 -6.01
N PHE A 150 -2.13 -0.36 -6.74
CA PHE A 150 -2.85 0.84 -6.27
C PHE A 150 -4.34 0.63 -6.52
N LEU A 151 -5.17 1.06 -5.56
CA LEU A 151 -6.61 0.91 -5.64
C LEU A 151 -7.25 1.85 -6.67
#